data_c5287f9346f85a5de4e58778f0bb0ec3
#
_entry.id   c5287f9346f85a5de4e58778f0bb0ec3
#
_cell.length_a   1.000
_cell.length_b   1.000
_cell.length_c   1.000
_cell.angle_alpha   90.00
_cell.angle_beta   90.00
_cell.angle_gamma   90.00
#
_symmetry.space_group_name_H-M   'P 1'
#
loop_
_entity.id
_entity.type
_entity.pdbx_description
1 polymer ?
#
loop_
_entity_poly.entity_id
_entity_poly.type
_entity_poly.pdbx_seq_one_letter_code
_entity_poly.pdbx_strand_id
1 'polypeptide(L)'
;KSSAKDKMMPYILPVHNDDIYWRESASGTSSIRNVFLDEKRERRTTTALAQGSQITAAEIPDDVQAKVFHLAGLMNGDYENAIIPMLAKRGKVALDMQCYLRTPDRVSGEMVYGDWPYKKEFFPYITYLKTDAAEAEILTGTSDRREAARLMVEWGVKEALITHNTEVLVYDGKDYYTCPLKPRGLDGRTGRGDTTFSAYITERERASIPQALEYATALVSLKMETPGPFKGK
;
A
#
# COMPACT_ATOMS: atom_id res chain seq x y z
N LYS A 1 1.50 -14.70 -2.80
CA LYS A 1 1.57 -16.17 -2.60
C LYS A 1 0.69 -16.59 -1.44
N SER A 2 0.12 -17.79 -1.50
CA SER A 2 -0.82 -18.32 -0.51
C SER A 2 -0.56 -19.81 -0.27
N SER A 3 -1.11 -20.34 0.83
CA SER A 3 -1.05 -21.78 1.10
C SER A 3 -2.08 -22.54 0.25
N ALA A 4 -1.88 -23.85 0.11
CA ALA A 4 -2.84 -24.71 -0.57
C ALA A 4 -4.25 -24.68 0.06
N LYS A 5 -4.34 -24.30 1.35
CA LYS A 5 -5.62 -24.17 2.07
C LYS A 5 -6.47 -22.97 1.58
N ASP A 6 -5.82 -21.97 0.97
CA ASP A 6 -6.49 -20.75 0.53
C ASP A 6 -6.88 -20.78 -0.95
N LYS A 7 -6.93 -21.96 -1.58
CA LYS A 7 -7.30 -22.15 -3.00
C LYS A 7 -8.65 -21.54 -3.39
N MET A 8 -9.52 -21.32 -2.41
CA MET A 8 -10.82 -20.67 -2.65
C MET A 8 -10.75 -19.14 -2.75
N MET A 9 -9.62 -18.51 -2.35
CA MET A 9 -9.47 -17.05 -2.40
C MET A 9 -9.71 -16.44 -3.79
N PRO A 10 -9.22 -17.02 -4.90
CA PRO A 10 -9.50 -16.49 -6.23
C PRO A 10 -10.99 -16.37 -6.55
N TYR A 11 -11.80 -17.29 -6.05
CA TYR A 11 -13.24 -17.32 -6.33
C TYR A 11 -14.07 -16.29 -5.54
N ILE A 12 -13.50 -15.68 -4.52
CA ILE A 12 -14.15 -14.59 -3.75
C ILE A 12 -13.66 -13.19 -4.13
N LEU A 13 -12.64 -13.10 -4.98
CA LEU A 13 -12.18 -11.81 -5.49
C LEU A 13 -13.11 -11.34 -6.63
N PRO A 14 -13.43 -10.05 -6.70
CA PRO A 14 -14.29 -9.50 -7.75
C PRO A 14 -13.52 -9.26 -9.08
N VAL A 15 -12.72 -10.24 -9.48
CA VAL A 15 -11.90 -10.23 -10.72
C VAL A 15 -12.07 -11.55 -11.44
N HIS A 16 -11.80 -11.61 -12.75
CA HIS A 16 -11.80 -12.86 -13.49
C HIS A 16 -10.65 -13.77 -13.02
N ASN A 17 -10.93 -15.07 -12.92
CA ASN A 17 -9.92 -16.04 -12.50
C ASN A 17 -8.70 -16.07 -13.44
N ASP A 18 -8.89 -15.82 -14.72
CA ASP A 18 -7.82 -15.76 -15.73
C ASP A 18 -6.85 -14.57 -15.49
N ASP A 19 -7.28 -13.56 -14.73
CA ASP A 19 -6.45 -12.41 -14.34
C ASP A 19 -5.66 -12.67 -13.04
N ILE A 20 -5.75 -13.89 -12.49
CA ILE A 20 -5.11 -14.24 -11.20
C ILE A 20 -3.95 -15.20 -11.45
N TYR A 21 -2.73 -14.70 -11.28
CA TYR A 21 -1.52 -15.54 -11.22
C TYR A 21 -1.34 -16.12 -9.81
N TRP A 22 -1.90 -17.30 -9.61
CA TRP A 22 -1.85 -18.00 -8.34
C TRP A 22 -0.51 -18.72 -8.15
N ARG A 23 0.16 -18.43 -7.02
CA ARG A 23 1.37 -19.14 -6.61
C ARG A 23 1.21 -19.70 -5.21
N GLU A 24 1.43 -20.99 -5.06
CA GLU A 24 1.44 -21.62 -3.75
C GLU A 24 2.72 -21.24 -2.97
N SER A 25 2.57 -21.11 -1.66
CA SER A 25 3.65 -20.85 -0.72
C SER A 25 3.68 -21.96 0.32
N ALA A 26 4.82 -22.63 0.44
CA ALA A 26 5.01 -23.68 1.44
C ALA A 26 4.98 -23.14 2.89
N SER A 27 5.37 -21.87 3.07
CA SER A 27 5.40 -21.21 4.38
C SER A 27 4.05 -20.62 4.82
N GLY A 28 3.00 -20.76 4.01
CA GLY A 28 1.66 -20.22 4.30
C GLY A 28 1.33 -18.96 3.54
N THR A 29 0.19 -18.36 3.85
CA THR A 29 -0.27 -17.09 3.29
C THR A 29 0.11 -15.96 4.22
N SER A 30 0.75 -14.88 3.71
CA SER A 30 1.01 -13.67 4.50
C SER A 30 -0.29 -13.17 5.10
N SER A 31 -0.38 -13.15 6.40
CA SER A 31 -1.59 -12.78 7.13
C SER A 31 -1.26 -12.05 8.42
N ILE A 32 -2.13 -11.10 8.78
CA ILE A 32 -1.99 -10.27 9.96
C ILE A 32 -3.29 -10.26 10.77
N ARG A 33 -3.15 -10.02 12.08
CA ARG A 33 -4.25 -9.69 12.98
C ARG A 33 -4.09 -8.27 13.46
N ASN A 34 -5.13 -7.46 13.27
CA ASN A 34 -5.22 -6.12 13.85
C ASN A 34 -6.15 -6.16 15.05
N VAL A 35 -5.69 -5.65 16.20
CA VAL A 35 -6.49 -5.45 17.40
C VAL A 35 -6.53 -3.96 17.68
N PHE A 36 -7.71 -3.36 17.59
CA PHE A 36 -7.91 -1.95 17.90
C PHE A 36 -7.98 -1.76 19.40
N LEU A 37 -7.26 -0.76 19.91
CA LEU A 37 -7.08 -0.50 21.34
C LEU A 37 -8.00 0.62 21.86
N ASP A 38 -8.73 1.29 20.96
CA ASP A 38 -9.65 2.38 21.29
C ASP A 38 -10.88 2.36 20.39
N GLU A 39 -11.96 3.00 20.86
CA GLU A 39 -13.26 3.08 20.14
C GLU A 39 -13.15 3.83 18.81
N LYS A 40 -12.25 4.80 18.70
CA LYS A 40 -11.99 5.56 17.48
C LYS A 40 -11.16 4.78 16.47
N ARG A 41 -10.70 3.57 16.86
CA ARG A 41 -9.85 2.69 16.04
C ARG A 41 -8.60 3.39 15.50
N GLU A 42 -8.02 4.30 16.29
CA GLU A 42 -6.81 5.03 15.92
C GLU A 42 -5.55 4.28 16.29
N ARG A 43 -5.55 3.64 17.45
CA ARG A 43 -4.45 2.81 17.91
C ARG A 43 -4.77 1.34 17.70
N ARG A 44 -3.81 0.60 17.20
CA ARG A 44 -3.94 -0.84 17.01
C ARG A 44 -2.61 -1.53 17.26
N THR A 45 -2.68 -2.77 17.71
CA THR A 45 -1.58 -3.73 17.64
C THR A 45 -1.76 -4.57 16.38
N THR A 46 -0.69 -4.76 15.64
CA THR A 46 -0.69 -5.61 14.45
C THR A 46 0.27 -6.76 14.69
N THR A 47 -0.21 -8.00 14.52
CA THR A 47 0.58 -9.22 14.70
C THR A 47 0.57 -10.02 13.42
N ALA A 48 1.74 -10.46 12.94
CA ALA A 48 1.84 -11.42 11.85
C ALA A 48 1.40 -12.80 12.36
N LEU A 49 0.48 -13.42 11.64
CA LEU A 49 0.04 -14.80 11.92
C LEU A 49 0.83 -15.80 11.06
N ALA A 50 1.20 -15.40 9.86
CA ALA A 50 2.04 -16.15 8.95
C ALA A 50 2.67 -15.19 7.94
N GLN A 51 3.81 -15.60 7.36
CA GLN A 51 4.44 -14.93 6.23
C GLN A 51 4.61 -15.93 5.09
N GLY A 52 4.11 -15.58 3.92
CA GLY A 52 4.30 -16.36 2.69
C GLY A 52 5.73 -16.28 2.19
N SER A 53 6.09 -17.18 1.28
CA SER A 53 7.37 -17.10 0.60
C SER A 53 7.49 -15.77 -0.16
N GLN A 54 8.67 -15.19 -0.17
CA GLN A 54 8.96 -13.96 -0.91
C GLN A 54 8.60 -14.10 -2.39
N ILE A 55 7.99 -13.09 -2.96
CA ILE A 55 7.79 -12.99 -4.41
C ILE A 55 9.06 -12.42 -5.02
N THR A 56 9.67 -13.18 -5.94
CA THR A 56 10.90 -12.80 -6.62
C THR A 56 10.64 -12.22 -8.01
N ALA A 57 11.60 -11.48 -8.55
CA ALA A 57 11.50 -10.93 -9.90
C ALA A 57 11.34 -12.05 -10.97
N ALA A 58 11.97 -13.19 -10.78
CA ALA A 58 11.89 -14.33 -11.69
C ALA A 58 10.49 -15.02 -11.71
N GLU A 59 9.65 -14.76 -10.72
CA GLU A 59 8.29 -15.34 -10.67
C GLU A 59 7.25 -14.47 -11.38
N ILE A 60 7.60 -13.25 -11.77
CA ILE A 60 6.68 -12.38 -12.51
C ILE A 60 6.75 -12.74 -13.99
N PRO A 61 5.65 -13.21 -14.61
CA PRO A 61 5.68 -13.61 -16.01
C PRO A 61 6.07 -12.45 -16.93
N ASP A 62 6.86 -12.76 -17.97
CA ASP A 62 7.38 -11.73 -18.88
C ASP A 62 6.29 -11.10 -19.76
N ASP A 63 5.21 -11.81 -20.01
CA ASP A 63 4.08 -11.41 -20.82
C ASP A 63 3.07 -10.51 -20.08
N VAL A 64 3.19 -10.38 -18.76
CA VAL A 64 2.33 -9.46 -17.99
C VAL A 64 2.62 -8.03 -18.38
N GLN A 65 1.61 -7.36 -18.93
CA GLN A 65 1.63 -5.94 -19.27
C GLN A 65 0.64 -5.16 -18.41
N ALA A 66 1.08 -4.05 -17.86
CA ALA A 66 0.22 -3.16 -17.07
C ALA A 66 0.68 -1.70 -17.23
N LYS A 67 -0.25 -0.76 -17.16
CA LYS A 67 0.08 0.66 -17.06
C LYS A 67 0.74 0.98 -15.73
N VAL A 68 0.24 0.36 -14.66
CA VAL A 68 0.72 0.52 -13.28
C VAL A 68 0.85 -0.84 -12.63
N PHE A 69 2.03 -1.14 -12.09
CA PHE A 69 2.29 -2.28 -11.23
C PHE A 69 2.21 -1.83 -9.77
N HIS A 70 1.24 -2.36 -9.03
CA HIS A 70 1.03 -1.98 -7.64
C HIS A 70 1.58 -3.05 -6.67
N LEU A 71 2.64 -2.70 -5.95
CA LEU A 71 3.23 -3.52 -4.89
C LEU A 71 2.51 -3.21 -3.55
N ALA A 72 1.55 -4.06 -3.20
CA ALA A 72 0.68 -3.91 -2.04
C ALA A 72 0.87 -5.05 -1.02
N GLY A 73 2.13 -5.30 -0.63
CA GLY A 73 2.46 -6.31 0.39
C GLY A 73 2.09 -5.88 1.81
N LEU A 74 2.09 -6.84 2.72
CA LEU A 74 1.73 -6.64 4.12
C LEU A 74 2.93 -6.34 5.02
N MET A 75 4.10 -6.93 4.70
CA MET A 75 5.26 -6.88 5.57
C MET A 75 6.58 -7.03 4.80
N ASN A 76 7.65 -6.65 5.44
CA ASN A 76 9.00 -6.78 4.90
C ASN A 76 9.33 -8.26 4.62
N GLY A 77 9.87 -8.51 3.43
CA GLY A 77 10.13 -9.86 2.92
C GLY A 77 9.02 -10.42 2.03
N ASP A 78 7.88 -9.72 1.83
CA ASP A 78 6.88 -10.15 0.85
C ASP A 78 7.39 -10.02 -0.58
N TYR A 79 8.25 -9.03 -0.87
CA TYR A 79 8.84 -8.79 -2.19
C TYR A 79 10.36 -8.75 -2.14
N GLU A 80 10.99 -9.29 -3.18
CA GLU A 80 12.39 -9.03 -3.48
C GLU A 80 12.57 -7.60 -4.01
N ASN A 81 13.61 -6.89 -3.57
CA ASN A 81 13.86 -5.51 -4.02
C ASN A 81 14.05 -5.40 -5.54
N ALA A 82 14.64 -6.43 -6.16
CA ALA A 82 14.88 -6.49 -7.62
C ALA A 82 13.60 -6.40 -8.46
N ILE A 83 12.42 -6.68 -7.89
CA ILE A 83 11.13 -6.51 -8.56
C ILE A 83 10.91 -5.05 -8.99
N ILE A 84 11.31 -4.07 -8.16
CA ILE A 84 11.03 -2.65 -8.40
C ILE A 84 11.65 -2.16 -9.72
N PRO A 85 12.97 -2.24 -9.94
CA PRO A 85 13.58 -1.81 -11.21
C PRO A 85 13.17 -2.68 -12.39
N MET A 86 12.85 -3.95 -12.18
CA MET A 86 12.35 -4.83 -13.24
C MET A 86 10.98 -4.37 -13.74
N LEU A 87 10.02 -4.10 -12.84
CA LEU A 87 8.70 -3.61 -13.19
C LEU A 87 8.73 -2.18 -13.77
N ALA A 88 9.64 -1.33 -13.30
CA ALA A 88 9.81 0.02 -13.81
C ALA A 88 10.21 0.09 -15.29
N LYS A 89 10.82 -0.99 -15.83
CA LYS A 89 11.10 -1.11 -17.27
C LYS A 89 9.85 -1.45 -18.10
N ARG A 90 8.78 -1.93 -17.45
CA ARG A 90 7.56 -2.44 -18.10
C ARG A 90 6.36 -1.51 -17.92
N GLY A 91 6.37 -0.64 -16.91
CA GLY A 91 5.30 0.30 -16.62
C GLY A 91 5.58 1.13 -15.39
N LYS A 92 4.61 1.93 -14.96
CA LYS A 92 4.72 2.71 -13.73
C LYS A 92 4.71 1.78 -12.51
N VAL A 93 5.49 2.10 -11.49
CA VAL A 93 5.49 1.36 -10.22
C VAL A 93 4.79 2.19 -9.16
N ALA A 94 3.79 1.60 -8.52
CA ALA A 94 3.13 2.10 -7.33
C ALA A 94 3.52 1.22 -6.13
N LEU A 95 3.97 1.83 -5.05
CA LEU A 95 4.45 1.13 -3.86
C LEU A 95 3.72 1.60 -2.61
N ASP A 96 3.07 0.68 -1.90
CA ASP A 96 2.66 0.89 -0.50
C ASP A 96 3.85 0.56 0.41
N MET A 97 4.35 1.59 1.08
CA MET A 97 5.60 1.50 1.83
C MET A 97 5.54 0.55 3.03
N GLN A 98 4.34 0.21 3.50
CA GLN A 98 4.13 -0.74 4.59
C GLN A 98 4.88 -2.06 4.42
N CYS A 99 4.99 -2.55 3.18
CA CYS A 99 5.64 -3.84 2.88
C CYS A 99 7.17 -3.82 3.01
N TYR A 100 7.77 -2.68 3.30
CA TYR A 100 9.20 -2.55 3.57
C TYR A 100 9.51 -2.01 4.97
N LEU A 101 8.54 -1.41 5.64
CA LEU A 101 8.73 -0.82 6.98
C LEU A 101 8.26 -1.73 8.12
N ARG A 102 7.38 -2.72 7.85
CA ARG A 102 6.79 -3.58 8.86
C ARG A 102 7.50 -4.94 8.87
N THR A 103 8.25 -5.22 9.93
CA THR A 103 8.93 -6.51 10.10
C THR A 103 8.33 -7.24 11.30
N PRO A 104 7.87 -8.50 11.15
CA PRO A 104 7.41 -9.27 12.29
C PRO A 104 8.55 -9.54 13.26
N ASP A 105 8.35 -9.29 14.55
CA ASP A 105 9.23 -9.80 15.58
C ASP A 105 9.20 -11.34 15.56
N ARG A 106 10.35 -11.97 15.64
CA ARG A 106 10.49 -13.43 15.46
C ARG A 106 9.87 -14.24 16.61
N VAL A 107 9.70 -13.64 17.78
CA VAL A 107 9.22 -14.33 18.98
C VAL A 107 7.75 -14.05 19.20
N SER A 108 7.36 -12.79 19.23
CA SER A 108 5.98 -12.36 19.50
C SER A 108 5.09 -12.30 18.25
N GLY A 109 5.68 -12.18 17.07
CA GLY A 109 4.97 -11.89 15.82
C GLY A 109 4.47 -10.46 15.72
N GLU A 110 4.67 -9.61 16.72
CA GLU A 110 4.27 -8.21 16.67
C GLU A 110 5.04 -7.46 15.60
N MET A 111 4.36 -6.55 14.91
CA MET A 111 4.98 -5.74 13.87
C MET A 111 5.88 -4.67 14.49
N VAL A 112 7.17 -4.77 14.21
CA VAL A 112 8.16 -3.74 14.49
C VAL A 112 8.31 -2.89 13.25
N TYR A 113 8.31 -1.58 13.44
CA TYR A 113 8.45 -0.62 12.36
C TYR A 113 9.89 -0.12 12.33
N GLY A 114 10.49 -0.13 11.16
CA GLY A 114 11.85 0.34 10.95
C GLY A 114 12.03 1.00 9.59
N ASP A 115 13.08 1.80 9.46
CA ASP A 115 13.44 2.45 8.20
C ASP A 115 13.87 1.42 7.13
N TRP A 116 13.65 1.77 5.87
CA TRP A 116 14.13 0.99 4.73
C TRP A 116 15.46 1.55 4.22
N PRO A 117 16.59 0.90 4.45
CA PRO A 117 17.91 1.45 4.15
C PRO A 117 18.15 1.65 2.64
N TYR A 118 17.41 0.93 1.81
CA TYR A 118 17.54 0.96 0.34
C TYR A 118 16.67 2.03 -0.34
N LYS A 119 15.93 2.84 0.41
CA LYS A 119 14.98 3.82 -0.12
C LYS A 119 15.57 4.73 -1.20
N LYS A 120 16.76 5.28 -0.99
CA LYS A 120 17.40 6.18 -1.97
C LYS A 120 17.85 5.47 -3.26
N GLU A 121 18.13 4.18 -3.19
CA GLU A 121 18.49 3.37 -4.36
C GLU A 121 17.26 3.07 -5.22
N PHE A 122 16.11 2.76 -4.60
CA PHE A 122 14.94 2.28 -5.32
C PHE A 122 13.89 3.34 -5.60
N PHE A 123 13.83 4.45 -4.87
CA PHE A 123 12.86 5.52 -5.10
C PHE A 123 12.86 6.12 -6.51
N PRO A 124 13.99 6.25 -7.23
CA PRO A 124 13.98 6.70 -8.61
C PRO A 124 13.16 5.85 -9.59
N TYR A 125 12.87 4.60 -9.24
CA TYR A 125 12.03 3.69 -10.03
C TYR A 125 10.55 3.76 -9.69
N ILE A 126 10.15 4.49 -8.63
CA ILE A 126 8.80 4.54 -8.12
C ILE A 126 8.08 5.77 -8.65
N THR A 127 6.95 5.54 -9.33
CA THR A 127 6.08 6.62 -9.80
C THR A 127 5.18 7.11 -8.68
N TYR A 128 4.52 6.20 -7.98
CA TYR A 128 3.58 6.51 -6.90
C TYR A 128 4.02 5.83 -5.61
N LEU A 129 4.33 6.61 -4.59
CA LEU A 129 4.66 6.09 -3.25
C LEU A 129 3.55 6.46 -2.28
N LYS A 130 3.07 5.47 -1.52
CA LYS A 130 2.11 5.71 -0.44
C LYS A 130 2.73 5.37 0.91
N THR A 131 2.52 6.25 1.87
CA THR A 131 2.73 6.04 3.31
C THR A 131 1.51 6.50 4.10
N ASP A 132 1.38 6.07 5.34
CA ASP A 132 0.64 6.84 6.33
C ASP A 132 1.58 7.84 7.04
N ALA A 133 1.03 8.70 7.92
CA ALA A 133 1.82 9.75 8.56
C ALA A 133 2.94 9.18 9.46
N ALA A 134 2.69 8.06 10.15
CA ALA A 134 3.70 7.42 11.01
C ALA A 134 4.79 6.73 10.17
N GLU A 135 4.40 6.08 9.09
CA GLU A 135 5.33 5.47 8.12
C GLU A 135 6.21 6.54 7.45
N ALA A 136 5.63 7.71 7.12
CA ALA A 136 6.37 8.84 6.57
C ALA A 136 7.43 9.36 7.56
N GLU A 137 7.07 9.48 8.84
CA GLU A 137 8.00 9.90 9.89
C GLU A 137 9.15 8.90 10.07
N ILE A 138 8.87 7.59 10.11
CA ILE A 138 9.90 6.55 10.20
C ILE A 138 10.86 6.63 9.00
N LEU A 139 10.32 6.82 7.81
CA LEU A 139 11.08 6.82 6.56
C LEU A 139 11.97 8.07 6.42
N THR A 140 11.50 9.23 6.91
CA THR A 140 12.13 10.53 6.65
C THR A 140 12.76 11.18 7.89
N GLY A 141 12.35 10.76 9.07
CA GLY A 141 12.80 11.36 10.35
C GLY A 141 12.07 12.65 10.72
N THR A 142 11.01 13.02 9.98
CA THR A 142 10.21 14.22 10.28
C THR A 142 8.72 13.90 10.37
N SER A 143 8.04 14.47 11.36
CA SER A 143 6.59 14.39 11.53
C SER A 143 5.83 15.43 10.68
N ASP A 144 6.52 16.40 10.08
CA ASP A 144 5.93 17.31 9.11
C ASP A 144 5.67 16.57 7.78
N ARG A 145 4.40 16.31 7.49
CA ARG A 145 3.99 15.55 6.31
C ARG A 145 4.35 16.22 4.98
N ARG A 146 4.39 17.56 4.92
CA ARG A 146 4.82 18.26 3.72
C ARG A 146 6.32 18.09 3.50
N GLU A 147 7.10 18.24 4.55
CA GLU A 147 8.54 18.00 4.49
C GLU A 147 8.87 16.53 4.19
N ALA A 148 8.15 15.59 4.80
CA ALA A 148 8.30 14.16 4.49
C ALA A 148 8.03 13.86 3.01
N ALA A 149 6.94 14.38 2.45
CA ALA A 149 6.61 14.21 1.03
C ALA A 149 7.68 14.83 0.11
N ARG A 150 8.19 16.02 0.47
CA ARG A 150 9.27 16.70 -0.24
C ARG A 150 10.54 15.84 -0.28
N LEU A 151 10.94 15.28 0.87
CA LEU A 151 12.12 14.42 0.97
C LEU A 151 11.98 13.14 0.13
N MET A 152 10.81 12.48 0.15
CA MET A 152 10.57 11.30 -0.66
C MET A 152 10.72 11.60 -2.16
N VAL A 153 10.20 12.74 -2.62
CA VAL A 153 10.34 13.16 -4.02
C VAL A 153 11.78 13.58 -4.34
N GLU A 154 12.47 14.25 -3.45
CA GLU A 154 13.89 14.58 -3.60
C GLU A 154 14.74 13.31 -3.74
N TRP A 155 14.36 12.22 -3.07
CA TRP A 155 15.03 10.92 -3.19
C TRP A 155 14.63 10.13 -4.44
N GLY A 156 13.73 10.66 -5.28
CA GLY A 156 13.47 10.15 -6.62
C GLY A 156 12.05 9.73 -6.95
N VAL A 157 11.16 9.64 -5.96
CA VAL A 157 9.72 9.34 -6.18
C VAL A 157 9.08 10.44 -7.04
N LYS A 158 8.14 10.08 -7.92
CA LYS A 158 7.46 11.08 -8.76
C LYS A 158 6.27 11.74 -8.08
N GLU A 159 5.45 10.96 -7.39
CA GLU A 159 4.32 11.45 -6.58
C GLU A 159 4.32 10.74 -5.23
N ALA A 160 4.47 11.50 -4.15
CA ALA A 160 4.41 11.00 -2.77
C ALA A 160 3.03 11.28 -2.17
N LEU A 161 2.31 10.21 -1.79
CA LEU A 161 0.99 10.26 -1.18
C LEU A 161 1.08 9.88 0.30
N ILE A 162 0.62 10.76 1.17
CA ILE A 162 0.60 10.52 2.63
C ILE A 162 -0.85 10.54 3.13
N THR A 163 -1.30 9.40 3.65
CA THR A 163 -2.62 9.29 4.27
C THR A 163 -2.58 9.69 5.74
N HIS A 164 -3.59 10.44 6.18
CA HIS A 164 -3.81 10.80 7.58
C HIS A 164 -5.27 10.56 7.97
N ASN A 165 -5.62 10.76 9.24
CA ASN A 165 -6.98 10.55 9.75
C ASN A 165 -7.98 11.55 9.18
N THR A 166 -7.52 12.75 8.82
CA THR A 166 -8.37 13.88 8.40
C THR A 166 -8.30 14.18 6.92
N GLU A 167 -7.19 13.84 6.27
CA GLU A 167 -6.95 14.20 4.87
C GLU A 167 -5.93 13.26 4.21
N VAL A 168 -5.82 13.37 2.91
CA VAL A 168 -4.75 12.80 2.10
C VAL A 168 -3.96 13.93 1.48
N LEU A 169 -2.62 13.87 1.59
CA LEU A 169 -1.66 14.78 0.98
C LEU A 169 -0.99 14.10 -0.20
N VAL A 170 -0.78 14.83 -1.29
CA VAL A 170 0.09 14.44 -2.41
C VAL A 170 1.06 15.57 -2.71
N TYR A 171 2.31 15.21 -3.02
CA TYR A 171 3.33 16.12 -3.55
C TYR A 171 3.94 15.52 -4.82
N ASP A 172 4.04 16.30 -5.89
CA ASP A 172 4.52 15.87 -7.20
C ASP A 172 5.91 16.43 -7.59
N GLY A 173 6.60 17.02 -6.63
CA GLY A 173 7.87 17.71 -6.83
C GLY A 173 7.72 19.20 -7.15
N LYS A 174 6.50 19.68 -7.34
CA LYS A 174 6.20 21.07 -7.66
C LYS A 174 5.15 21.64 -6.71
N ASP A 175 3.99 21.02 -6.64
CA ASP A 175 2.83 21.49 -5.88
C ASP A 175 2.37 20.48 -4.85
N TYR A 176 1.80 20.98 -3.74
CA TYR A 176 1.14 20.18 -2.72
C TYR A 176 -0.38 20.21 -2.93
N TYR A 177 -0.97 19.03 -2.93
CA TYR A 177 -2.41 18.83 -3.06
C TYR A 177 -2.93 18.15 -1.81
N THR A 178 -4.03 18.63 -1.26
CA THR A 178 -4.69 18.01 -0.10
C THR A 178 -6.19 17.86 -0.36
N CYS A 179 -6.76 16.76 0.11
CA CYS A 179 -8.19 16.56 0.09
C CYS A 179 -8.67 15.95 1.41
N PRO A 180 -9.69 16.52 2.08
CA PRO A 180 -10.16 16.01 3.35
C PRO A 180 -10.92 14.70 3.20
N LEU A 181 -10.80 13.83 4.20
CA LEU A 181 -11.66 12.67 4.39
C LEU A 181 -12.96 13.10 5.06
N LYS A 182 -14.10 12.62 4.58
CA LYS A 182 -15.44 12.95 5.08
C LYS A 182 -16.30 11.69 5.30
N PRO A 183 -15.82 10.69 6.06
CA PRO A 183 -16.61 9.51 6.34
C PRO A 183 -17.73 9.85 7.32
N ARG A 184 -18.91 9.23 7.14
CA ARG A 184 -20.05 9.33 8.09
C ARG A 184 -19.96 8.29 9.21
N GLY A 185 -19.03 7.30 9.08
CA GLY A 185 -18.76 6.25 10.05
C GLY A 185 -17.35 5.70 9.91
N LEU A 186 -16.88 4.97 10.92
CA LEU A 186 -15.51 4.45 11.00
C LEU A 186 -15.47 2.91 11.12
N ASP A 187 -16.59 2.22 10.98
CA ASP A 187 -16.67 0.77 11.17
C ASP A 187 -15.85 -0.02 10.16
N GLY A 188 -15.69 0.54 8.96
CA GLY A 188 -14.90 -0.02 7.86
C GLY A 188 -13.48 0.51 7.75
N ARG A 189 -12.84 0.98 8.82
CA ARG A 189 -11.52 1.63 8.77
C ARG A 189 -10.39 0.75 8.22
N THR A 190 -10.42 -0.56 8.43
CA THR A 190 -9.44 -1.50 7.88
C THR A 190 -9.46 -1.47 6.35
N GLY A 191 -8.29 -1.36 5.71
CA GLY A 191 -8.16 -1.20 4.26
C GLY A 191 -8.36 0.23 3.75
N ARG A 192 -8.38 1.23 4.64
CA ARG A 192 -8.43 2.66 4.26
C ARG A 192 -7.27 3.02 3.33
N GLY A 193 -6.03 2.70 3.73
CA GLY A 193 -4.84 3.00 2.94
C GLY A 193 -4.87 2.34 1.56
N ASP A 194 -5.15 1.04 1.55
CA ASP A 194 -5.23 0.24 0.31
C ASP A 194 -6.28 0.80 -0.65
N THR A 195 -7.48 1.12 -0.14
CA THR A 195 -8.57 1.69 -0.95
C THR A 195 -8.21 3.08 -1.48
N THR A 196 -7.63 3.95 -0.64
CA THR A 196 -7.21 5.29 -1.06
C THR A 196 -6.19 5.20 -2.18
N PHE A 197 -5.16 4.38 -1.98
CA PHE A 197 -4.06 4.32 -2.94
C PHE A 197 -4.47 3.67 -4.25
N SER A 198 -5.20 2.54 -4.21
CA SER A 198 -5.70 1.89 -5.42
C SER A 198 -6.62 2.79 -6.23
N ALA A 199 -7.53 3.51 -5.56
CA ALA A 199 -8.42 4.48 -6.22
C ALA A 199 -7.64 5.63 -6.86
N TYR A 200 -6.66 6.18 -6.11
CA TYR A 200 -5.81 7.27 -6.60
C TYR A 200 -5.04 6.88 -7.85
N ILE A 201 -4.24 5.80 -7.81
CA ILE A 201 -3.41 5.37 -8.94
C ILE A 201 -4.25 4.99 -10.18
N THR A 202 -5.42 4.42 -9.98
CA THR A 202 -6.33 4.07 -11.08
C THR A 202 -6.87 5.34 -11.75
N GLU A 203 -7.31 6.32 -10.96
CA GLU A 203 -7.86 7.57 -11.49
C GLU A 203 -6.78 8.46 -12.12
N ARG A 204 -5.53 8.41 -11.61
CA ARG A 204 -4.38 9.15 -12.16
C ARG A 204 -4.02 8.77 -13.60
N GLU A 205 -4.48 7.62 -14.09
CA GLU A 205 -4.27 7.22 -15.48
C GLU A 205 -5.12 8.02 -16.49
N ARG A 206 -6.12 8.79 -16.01
CA ARG A 206 -7.05 9.58 -16.86
C ARG A 206 -7.36 10.97 -16.33
N ALA A 207 -6.91 11.30 -15.11
CA ALA A 207 -7.26 12.54 -14.45
C ALA A 207 -6.04 13.27 -13.86
N SER A 208 -6.20 14.56 -13.57
CA SER A 208 -5.22 15.37 -12.84
C SER A 208 -5.08 14.91 -11.39
N ILE A 209 -4.00 15.33 -10.72
CA ILE A 209 -3.80 15.02 -9.28
C ILE A 209 -4.98 15.47 -8.42
N PRO A 210 -5.50 16.72 -8.53
CA PRO A 210 -6.66 17.13 -7.73
C PRO A 210 -7.89 16.24 -7.95
N GLN A 211 -8.21 15.90 -9.18
CA GLN A 211 -9.37 15.07 -9.52
C GLN A 211 -9.21 13.63 -9.00
N ALA A 212 -8.03 13.04 -9.18
CA ALA A 212 -7.75 11.70 -8.67
C ALA A 212 -7.77 11.65 -7.14
N LEU A 213 -7.28 12.70 -6.48
CA LEU A 213 -7.29 12.81 -5.03
C LEU A 213 -8.70 12.97 -4.48
N GLU A 214 -9.54 13.81 -5.12
CA GLU A 214 -10.96 13.97 -4.76
C GLU A 214 -11.72 12.66 -4.91
N TYR A 215 -11.55 11.96 -6.04
CA TYR A 215 -12.14 10.64 -6.27
C TYR A 215 -11.73 9.63 -5.19
N ALA A 216 -10.43 9.53 -4.90
CA ALA A 216 -9.90 8.58 -3.92
C ALA A 216 -10.43 8.86 -2.49
N THR A 217 -10.46 10.14 -2.09
CA THR A 217 -10.97 10.52 -0.76
C THR A 217 -12.47 10.34 -0.63
N ALA A 218 -13.24 10.59 -1.69
CA ALA A 218 -14.68 10.31 -1.70
C ALA A 218 -14.95 8.79 -1.60
N LEU A 219 -14.29 7.98 -2.43
CA LEU A 219 -14.46 6.52 -2.44
C LEU A 219 -14.07 5.90 -1.10
N VAL A 220 -12.92 6.28 -0.53
CA VAL A 220 -12.49 5.74 0.76
C VAL A 220 -13.38 6.22 1.91
N SER A 221 -13.94 7.43 1.85
CA SER A 221 -14.91 7.90 2.85
C SER A 221 -16.15 7.00 2.87
N LEU A 222 -16.69 6.64 1.71
CA LEU A 222 -17.79 5.67 1.59
C LEU A 222 -17.40 4.28 2.09
N LYS A 223 -16.20 3.80 1.73
CA LYS A 223 -15.68 2.50 2.17
C LYS A 223 -15.58 2.42 3.70
N MET A 224 -15.19 3.49 4.36
CA MET A 224 -15.03 3.52 5.83
C MET A 224 -16.35 3.37 6.60
N GLU A 225 -17.51 3.56 5.97
CA GLU A 225 -18.82 3.44 6.60
C GLU A 225 -19.21 1.98 6.89
N THR A 226 -18.62 1.00 6.18
CA THR A 226 -18.97 -0.42 6.32
C THR A 226 -17.74 -1.31 6.45
N PRO A 227 -17.78 -2.33 7.33
CA PRO A 227 -16.70 -3.32 7.42
C PRO A 227 -16.52 -4.14 6.14
N GLY A 228 -15.28 -4.61 5.93
CA GLY A 228 -14.91 -5.46 4.79
C GLY A 228 -14.46 -4.68 3.56
N PRO A 229 -14.28 -5.36 2.42
CA PRO A 229 -13.88 -4.71 1.17
C PRO A 229 -14.98 -3.80 0.64
N PHE A 230 -14.60 -2.79 -0.14
CA PHE A 230 -15.56 -1.94 -0.84
C PHE A 230 -16.31 -2.77 -1.89
N LYS A 231 -17.64 -2.75 -1.82
CA LYS A 231 -18.50 -3.57 -2.71
C LYS A 231 -19.11 -2.79 -3.86
N GLY A 232 -18.76 -1.50 -3.98
CA GLY A 232 -19.44 -0.59 -4.88
C GLY A 232 -20.84 -0.22 -4.36
N LYS A 233 -21.57 0.57 -5.13
CA LYS A 233 -23.01 0.81 -4.99
C LYS A 233 -23.71 0.23 -6.20
#